data_f8e9afd3d37b293693d1c335da4e7703
#
_entry.id   f8e9afd3d37b293693d1c335da4e7703
#
_cell.length_a   1.000
_cell.length_b   1.000
_cell.length_c   1.000
_cell.angle_alpha   90.00
_cell.angle_beta   90.00
_cell.angle_gamma   90.00
#
_symmetry.space_group_name_H-M   'P 1'
#
loop_
_entity.id
_entity.type
_entity.pdbx_description
1 polymer ?
#
loop_
_entity_poly.entity_id
_entity_poly.type
_entity_poly.pdbx_seq_one_letter_code
_entity_poly.pdbx_strand_id
1 'polypeptide(L)'
;MKDAAERIVRNGKSSLLYELADRIGNVVKEEESGSGVVSENVVAMTRIGQERNEAGLKNNAHMLVVKRDDDLGGMDAAIEVVRVMNGVCNDPDVEEWSLDDCSSRLRELVLGDDCLQYVSELKLVGFGSLEKVEMGMRCFCESEGGLFEGSGCKKLKSVKVGDGCCEDWSSFVIKNCGVEEVSIGDGCFVNCENVVFESERSVIR
;
A
#
# COMPACT_ATOMS: atom_id res chain seq x y z
N MET A 1 -24.83 -5.48 20.36
CA MET A 1 -24.22 -4.65 19.32
C MET A 1 -23.43 -5.60 18.44
N LYS A 2 -23.88 -5.80 17.23
CA LYS A 2 -23.31 -6.81 16.33
C LYS A 2 -22.17 -6.18 15.56
N ASP A 3 -20.97 -6.74 15.73
CA ASP A 3 -19.83 -6.46 14.89
C ASP A 3 -20.19 -6.85 13.44
N ALA A 4 -20.31 -5.85 12.60
CA ALA A 4 -20.46 -6.06 11.17
C ALA A 4 -19.06 -6.25 10.56
N ALA A 5 -18.52 -7.46 10.71
CA ALA A 5 -17.44 -7.92 9.85
C ALA A 5 -18.07 -8.21 8.48
N GLU A 6 -18.00 -7.28 7.54
CA GLU A 6 -18.39 -7.56 6.16
C GLU A 6 -17.30 -8.41 5.50
N ARG A 7 -17.56 -9.72 5.47
CA ARG A 7 -16.76 -10.66 4.69
C ARG A 7 -17.33 -10.69 3.28
N ILE A 8 -16.62 -10.09 2.33
CA ILE A 8 -16.99 -10.14 0.92
C ILE A 8 -16.14 -11.21 0.25
N VAL A 9 -16.72 -12.40 0.06
CA VAL A 9 -16.13 -13.49 -0.72
C VAL A 9 -16.99 -13.65 -1.96
N ARG A 10 -16.45 -13.37 -3.15
CA ARG A 10 -17.10 -13.72 -4.42
C ARG A 10 -16.09 -14.26 -5.42
N ASN A 11 -16.46 -15.39 -6.02
CA ASN A 11 -15.80 -15.96 -7.18
C ASN A 11 -15.99 -15.06 -8.41
N GLY A 12 -14.89 -14.57 -8.92
CA GLY A 12 -14.73 -14.08 -10.28
C GLY A 12 -15.34 -12.71 -10.60
N LYS A 13 -14.48 -11.75 -10.71
CA LYS A 13 -14.52 -10.42 -11.32
C LYS A 13 -14.40 -9.26 -10.35
N SER A 14 -13.41 -8.45 -10.64
CA SER A 14 -12.93 -7.21 -10.01
C SER A 14 -13.98 -6.11 -9.71
N SER A 15 -15.25 -6.34 -10.01
CA SER A 15 -16.34 -5.39 -9.74
C SER A 15 -16.49 -5.00 -8.28
N LEU A 16 -15.98 -5.81 -7.35
CA LEU A 16 -16.11 -5.56 -5.91
C LEU A 16 -15.08 -4.58 -5.35
N LEU A 17 -13.85 -4.58 -5.90
CA LEU A 17 -12.87 -3.56 -5.54
C LEU A 17 -13.29 -2.19 -6.08
N TYR A 18 -13.86 -2.15 -7.28
CA TYR A 18 -14.47 -0.94 -7.82
C TYR A 18 -15.67 -0.47 -6.98
N GLU A 19 -16.53 -1.39 -6.53
CA GLU A 19 -17.63 -1.04 -5.62
C GLU A 19 -17.13 -0.56 -4.25
N LEU A 20 -16.05 -1.16 -3.73
CA LEU A 20 -15.44 -0.75 -2.47
C LEU A 20 -14.72 0.60 -2.63
N ALA A 21 -13.94 0.76 -3.68
CA ALA A 21 -13.26 2.00 -4.02
C ALA A 21 -14.25 3.12 -4.33
N ASP A 22 -15.36 2.82 -5.02
CA ASP A 22 -16.44 3.78 -5.31
C ASP A 22 -17.20 4.18 -4.04
N ARG A 23 -17.43 3.25 -3.11
CA ARG A 23 -18.01 3.55 -1.79
C ARG A 23 -17.08 4.37 -0.90
N ILE A 24 -15.78 4.09 -0.94
CA ILE A 24 -14.74 4.87 -0.22
C ILE A 24 -14.52 6.22 -0.92
N GLY A 25 -14.44 6.25 -2.26
CA GLY A 25 -14.23 7.46 -3.05
C GLY A 25 -15.42 8.41 -3.08
N ASN A 26 -16.65 7.93 -2.95
CA ASN A 26 -17.84 8.77 -2.87
C ASN A 26 -17.97 9.51 -1.53
N VAL A 27 -17.38 8.99 -0.47
CA VAL A 27 -17.32 9.69 0.82
C VAL A 27 -16.36 10.90 0.75
N VAL A 28 -15.30 10.82 -0.08
CA VAL A 28 -14.35 11.92 -0.27
C VAL A 28 -14.87 12.97 -1.25
N LYS A 29 -15.69 12.59 -2.26
CA LYS A 29 -16.22 13.50 -3.28
C LYS A 29 -17.37 14.43 -2.82
N GLU A 30 -18.03 14.13 -1.70
CA GLU A 30 -19.08 15.00 -1.17
C GLU A 30 -18.54 16.27 -0.47
N GLU A 31 -17.24 16.34 -0.17
CA GLU A 31 -16.63 17.54 0.44
C GLU A 31 -15.94 18.49 -0.56
N GLU A 32 -15.77 18.12 -1.86
CA GLU A 32 -15.09 18.94 -2.87
C GLU A 32 -15.97 19.31 -4.08
N SER A 33 -17.16 19.84 -3.87
CA SER A 33 -17.88 20.50 -4.95
C SER A 33 -17.49 21.98 -5.05
N GLY A 34 -16.39 22.25 -5.76
CA GLY A 34 -15.94 23.61 -6.05
C GLY A 34 -14.81 23.70 -7.06
N SER A 35 -15.19 23.88 -8.33
CA SER A 35 -14.42 24.40 -9.48
C SER A 35 -13.13 23.72 -9.94
N GLY A 36 -13.26 23.20 -11.15
CA GLY A 36 -12.27 22.81 -12.14
C GLY A 36 -10.87 23.45 -12.12
N VAL A 37 -9.87 22.58 -11.97
CA VAL A 37 -8.54 22.64 -12.61
C VAL A 37 -7.90 21.23 -12.41
N VAL A 38 -8.04 20.32 -13.38
CA VAL A 38 -7.61 18.92 -13.21
C VAL A 38 -6.30 18.59 -13.92
N SER A 39 -5.71 19.45 -14.74
CA SER A 39 -4.54 19.08 -15.55
C SER A 39 -3.18 19.58 -15.06
N GLU A 40 -3.12 20.58 -14.18
CA GLU A 40 -1.83 21.07 -13.65
C GLU A 40 -1.44 20.42 -12.31
N ASN A 41 -2.39 19.85 -11.59
CA ASN A 41 -2.14 19.26 -10.28
C ASN A 41 -1.43 17.89 -10.33
N VAL A 42 -1.60 17.11 -11.39
CA VAL A 42 -0.95 15.80 -11.52
C VAL A 42 0.56 15.95 -11.70
N VAL A 43 1.00 16.90 -12.54
CA VAL A 43 2.45 17.18 -12.74
C VAL A 43 3.06 17.85 -11.50
N ALA A 44 2.30 18.66 -10.79
CA ALA A 44 2.75 19.28 -9.54
C ALA A 44 2.86 18.27 -8.38
N MET A 45 1.95 17.30 -8.29
CA MET A 45 2.02 16.24 -7.26
C MET A 45 3.21 15.31 -7.48
N THR A 46 3.54 14.95 -8.72
CA THR A 46 4.72 14.14 -9.02
C THR A 46 6.02 14.87 -8.65
N ARG A 47 6.12 16.17 -8.93
CA ARG A 47 7.27 16.99 -8.53
C ARG A 47 7.36 17.20 -7.02
N ILE A 48 6.24 17.45 -6.35
CA ILE A 48 6.19 17.61 -4.88
C ILE A 48 6.53 16.28 -4.19
N GLY A 49 6.15 15.15 -4.77
CA GLY A 49 6.53 13.82 -4.30
C GLY A 49 8.05 13.59 -4.39
N GLN A 50 8.68 13.94 -5.51
CA GLN A 50 10.11 13.83 -5.69
C GLN A 50 10.91 14.79 -4.78
N GLU A 51 10.51 16.05 -4.68
CA GLU A 51 11.17 17.05 -3.82
C GLU A 51 10.99 16.75 -2.33
N ARG A 52 9.84 16.17 -1.89
CA ARG A 52 9.65 15.69 -0.51
C ARG A 52 10.49 14.47 -0.20
N ASN A 53 10.69 13.57 -1.16
CA ASN A 53 11.57 12.42 -0.98
C ASN A 53 13.04 12.85 -0.80
N GLU A 54 13.51 13.84 -1.54
CA GLU A 54 14.90 14.32 -1.44
C GLU A 54 15.13 15.22 -0.20
N ALA A 55 14.17 16.04 0.19
CA ALA A 55 14.29 16.92 1.35
C ALA A 55 14.17 16.19 2.70
N GLY A 56 13.47 15.04 2.75
CA GLY A 56 13.34 14.18 3.94
C GLY A 56 14.55 13.30 4.23
N LEU A 57 15.51 13.21 3.32
CA LEU A 57 16.70 12.34 3.40
C LEU A 57 17.79 12.81 4.37
N LYS A 58 17.62 13.95 5.03
CA LYS A 58 18.59 14.44 5.98
C LYS A 58 18.32 13.95 7.40
N ASN A 59 19.11 12.95 7.81
CA ASN A 59 19.33 12.53 9.21
C ASN A 59 18.17 11.86 9.95
N ASN A 60 17.76 10.67 9.52
CA ASN A 60 17.05 9.77 10.43
C ASN A 60 17.85 8.46 10.55
N ALA A 61 18.47 8.22 11.70
CA ALA A 61 19.29 7.03 11.98
C ALA A 61 18.50 5.70 11.89
N HIS A 62 17.17 5.78 11.76
CA HIS A 62 16.25 4.65 11.70
C HIS A 62 15.47 4.59 10.38
N MET A 63 15.98 5.21 9.32
CA MET A 63 15.38 5.18 8.00
C MET A 63 16.25 4.40 7.03
N LEU A 64 15.70 3.35 6.42
CA LEU A 64 16.27 2.68 5.27
C LEU A 64 15.74 3.31 3.98
N VAL A 65 16.65 3.75 3.12
CA VAL A 65 16.32 4.21 1.77
C VAL A 65 16.91 3.23 0.77
N VAL A 66 16.04 2.48 0.10
CA VAL A 66 16.38 1.50 -0.91
C VAL A 66 16.51 2.20 -2.25
N LYS A 67 17.72 2.24 -2.80
CA LYS A 67 18.06 2.87 -4.08
C LYS A 67 18.52 1.88 -5.14
N ARG A 68 18.77 0.64 -4.74
CA ARG A 68 19.23 -0.48 -5.57
C ARG A 68 18.75 -1.77 -4.93
N ASP A 69 18.72 -2.83 -5.69
CA ASP A 69 18.25 -4.14 -5.27
C ASP A 69 19.06 -4.70 -4.07
N ASP A 70 20.37 -4.48 -4.05
CA ASP A 70 21.24 -4.86 -2.92
C ASP A 70 20.85 -4.19 -1.59
N ASP A 71 20.21 -3.03 -1.64
CA ASP A 71 19.80 -2.30 -0.43
C ASP A 71 18.63 -2.98 0.29
N LEU A 72 17.89 -3.91 -0.36
CA LEU A 72 16.79 -4.68 0.24
C LEU A 72 17.26 -5.54 1.43
N GLY A 73 18.51 -5.99 1.42
CA GLY A 73 19.11 -6.73 2.54
C GLY A 73 19.48 -5.90 3.74
N GLY A 74 19.26 -4.58 3.71
CA GLY A 74 19.63 -3.65 4.80
C GLY A 74 18.60 -3.55 5.92
N MET A 75 17.62 -4.45 5.98
CA MET A 75 16.61 -4.47 7.03
C MET A 75 17.23 -4.86 8.37
N ASP A 76 16.89 -4.14 9.42
CA ASP A 76 17.24 -4.48 10.80
C ASP A 76 16.16 -4.00 11.79
N ALA A 77 16.25 -4.47 13.03
CA ALA A 77 15.27 -4.19 14.07
C ALA A 77 15.21 -2.72 14.54
N ALA A 78 16.14 -1.87 14.11
CA ALA A 78 16.16 -0.44 14.45
C ALA A 78 15.38 0.41 13.44
N ILE A 79 15.05 -0.14 12.27
CA ILE A 79 14.38 0.59 11.18
C ILE A 79 12.93 0.93 11.56
N GLU A 80 12.61 2.20 11.46
CA GLU A 80 11.26 2.75 11.68
C GLU A 80 10.56 3.18 10.40
N VAL A 81 11.34 3.49 9.36
CA VAL A 81 10.83 3.95 8.06
C VAL A 81 11.59 3.24 6.96
N VAL A 82 10.86 2.63 6.03
CA VAL A 82 11.40 2.09 4.78
C VAL A 82 10.87 2.90 3.61
N ARG A 83 11.79 3.38 2.77
CA ARG A 83 11.47 4.07 1.52
C ARG A 83 12.18 3.39 0.35
N VAL A 84 11.41 2.88 -0.58
CA VAL A 84 11.90 2.36 -1.86
C VAL A 84 11.77 3.47 -2.89
N MET A 85 12.85 3.77 -3.59
CA MET A 85 12.86 4.82 -4.61
C MET A 85 12.18 4.34 -5.89
N ASN A 86 11.82 5.28 -6.77
CA ASN A 86 11.16 4.96 -8.04
C ASN A 86 12.07 4.11 -8.94
N GLY A 87 11.50 3.12 -9.62
CA GLY A 87 12.14 2.34 -10.66
C GLY A 87 13.24 1.38 -10.18
N VAL A 88 13.23 1.00 -8.88
CA VAL A 88 14.24 0.09 -8.32
C VAL A 88 13.61 -1.21 -7.84
N CYS A 89 14.47 -2.21 -7.58
CA CYS A 89 14.07 -3.55 -7.12
C CYS A 89 13.19 -4.28 -8.15
N ASN A 90 13.60 -4.21 -9.41
CA ASN A 90 12.90 -4.80 -10.54
C ASN A 90 13.72 -5.94 -11.20
N ASP A 91 14.57 -6.60 -10.43
CA ASP A 91 15.23 -7.82 -10.88
C ASP A 91 14.22 -8.97 -10.91
N PRO A 92 14.00 -9.64 -12.07
CA PRO A 92 13.08 -10.75 -12.19
C PRO A 92 13.43 -11.95 -11.28
N ASP A 93 14.67 -12.06 -10.81
CA ASP A 93 15.09 -13.10 -9.90
C ASP A 93 14.70 -12.79 -8.43
N VAL A 94 14.19 -11.60 -8.14
CA VAL A 94 13.72 -11.17 -6.81
C VAL A 94 12.20 -11.27 -6.73
N GLU A 95 11.71 -12.48 -6.43
CA GLU A 95 10.26 -12.76 -6.29
C GLU A 95 9.74 -12.58 -4.87
N GLU A 96 10.64 -12.53 -3.87
CA GLU A 96 10.29 -12.45 -2.45
C GLU A 96 10.98 -11.27 -1.76
N TRP A 97 10.25 -10.59 -0.90
CA TRP A 97 10.77 -9.51 -0.06
C TRP A 97 10.18 -9.57 1.34
N SER A 98 11.01 -9.77 2.36
CA SER A 98 10.58 -9.81 3.77
C SER A 98 10.95 -8.53 4.51
N LEU A 99 10.02 -8.07 5.34
CA LEU A 99 10.18 -6.95 6.27
C LEU A 99 10.22 -7.43 7.74
N ASP A 100 10.34 -8.73 7.99
CA ASP A 100 10.20 -9.32 9.32
C ASP A 100 11.22 -8.77 10.33
N ASP A 101 12.45 -8.51 9.88
CA ASP A 101 13.53 -7.99 10.73
C ASP A 101 13.20 -6.62 11.34
N CYS A 102 12.41 -5.78 10.66
CA CYS A 102 11.99 -4.48 11.16
C CYS A 102 10.54 -4.43 11.69
N SER A 103 9.84 -5.57 11.72
CA SER A 103 8.41 -5.67 12.04
C SER A 103 8.00 -5.04 13.38
N SER A 104 8.88 -5.05 14.38
CA SER A 104 8.60 -4.52 15.72
C SER A 104 8.58 -2.99 15.78
N ARG A 105 9.31 -2.30 14.91
CA ARG A 105 9.52 -0.85 14.95
C ARG A 105 9.05 -0.10 13.72
N LEU A 106 8.87 -0.78 12.61
CA LEU A 106 8.45 -0.16 11.36
C LEU A 106 7.13 0.62 11.55
N ARG A 107 7.17 1.90 11.25
CA ARG A 107 6.04 2.83 11.33
C ARG A 107 5.51 3.22 9.97
N GLU A 108 6.41 3.39 9.00
CA GLU A 108 6.04 3.80 7.66
C GLU A 108 6.73 2.94 6.61
N LEU A 109 5.94 2.42 5.67
CA LEU A 109 6.40 1.79 4.45
C LEU A 109 5.95 2.65 3.27
N VAL A 110 6.92 3.17 2.51
CA VAL A 110 6.67 4.03 1.35
C VAL A 110 7.40 3.46 0.15
N LEU A 111 6.65 3.04 -0.84
CA LEU A 111 7.14 2.54 -2.11
C LEU A 111 6.98 3.63 -3.17
N GLY A 112 8.04 3.87 -3.95
CA GLY A 112 8.00 4.76 -5.10
C GLY A 112 7.22 4.17 -6.26
N ASP A 113 7.22 4.86 -7.38
CA ASP A 113 6.60 4.37 -8.61
C ASP A 113 7.49 3.31 -9.27
N ASP A 114 6.89 2.36 -10.00
CA ASP A 114 7.60 1.37 -10.82
C ASP A 114 8.64 0.56 -10.04
N CYS A 115 8.34 0.12 -8.83
CA CYS A 115 9.28 -0.66 -8.02
C CYS A 115 8.70 -2.01 -7.58
N LEU A 116 9.61 -2.96 -7.28
CA LEU A 116 9.25 -4.30 -6.78
C LEU A 116 8.32 -5.06 -7.76
N GLN A 117 8.51 -4.90 -9.06
CA GLN A 117 7.55 -5.36 -10.08
C GLN A 117 7.30 -6.87 -10.02
N TYR A 118 8.34 -7.68 -9.74
CA TYR A 118 8.27 -9.14 -9.75
C TYR A 118 7.99 -9.76 -8.40
N VAL A 119 7.99 -8.96 -7.32
CA VAL A 119 7.67 -9.47 -5.98
C VAL A 119 6.20 -9.87 -5.92
N SER A 120 5.93 -11.10 -5.50
CA SER A 120 4.60 -11.69 -5.48
C SER A 120 3.90 -11.64 -4.12
N GLU A 121 4.59 -11.16 -3.08
CA GLU A 121 4.04 -11.20 -1.73
C GLU A 121 4.43 -9.97 -0.91
N LEU A 122 3.43 -9.31 -0.31
CA LEU A 122 3.64 -8.28 0.71
C LEU A 122 2.86 -8.64 1.97
N LYS A 123 3.57 -9.20 2.95
CA LYS A 123 3.02 -9.59 4.24
C LYS A 123 3.42 -8.61 5.34
N LEU A 124 2.42 -8.05 5.99
CA LEU A 124 2.54 -7.12 7.11
C LEU A 124 1.75 -7.70 8.29
N VAL A 125 2.26 -8.80 8.86
CA VAL A 125 1.56 -9.54 9.91
C VAL A 125 2.13 -9.18 11.28
N GLY A 126 1.28 -8.63 12.16
CA GLY A 126 1.70 -8.30 13.52
C GLY A 126 2.62 -7.09 13.66
N PHE A 127 2.71 -6.23 12.64
CA PHE A 127 3.51 -4.99 12.67
C PHE A 127 2.90 -3.99 13.65
N GLY A 128 3.21 -4.17 14.94
CA GLY A 128 2.56 -3.46 16.04
C GLY A 128 2.80 -1.94 16.07
N SER A 129 3.82 -1.46 15.36
CA SER A 129 4.16 -0.03 15.27
C SER A 129 3.75 0.60 13.94
N LEU A 130 3.37 -0.19 12.93
CA LEU A 130 3.06 0.29 11.58
C LEU A 130 1.83 1.21 11.59
N GLU A 131 2.01 2.41 11.08
CA GLU A 131 0.99 3.46 11.03
C GLU A 131 0.53 3.75 9.60
N LYS A 132 1.43 3.57 8.61
CA LYS A 132 1.19 3.95 7.22
C LYS A 132 1.84 3.00 6.23
N VAL A 133 1.08 2.63 5.18
CA VAL A 133 1.58 2.00 3.96
C VAL A 133 1.19 2.86 2.78
N GLU A 134 2.14 3.20 1.93
CA GLU A 134 1.93 3.98 0.72
C GLU A 134 2.71 3.35 -0.43
N MET A 135 2.03 3.02 -1.51
CA MET A 135 2.59 2.49 -2.75
C MET A 135 2.38 3.52 -3.86
N GLY A 136 3.43 3.81 -4.61
CA GLY A 136 3.35 4.56 -5.85
C GLY A 136 2.63 3.79 -6.94
N MET A 137 2.73 4.24 -8.17
CA MET A 137 2.09 3.59 -9.31
C MET A 137 2.91 2.37 -9.79
N ARG A 138 2.23 1.37 -10.35
CA ARG A 138 2.82 0.18 -11.01
C ARG A 138 3.84 -0.57 -10.15
N CYS A 139 3.59 -0.68 -8.85
CA CYS A 139 4.31 -1.59 -7.99
C CYS A 139 3.70 -2.99 -8.10
N PHE A 140 4.55 -4.04 -8.05
CA PHE A 140 4.10 -5.44 -8.07
C PHE A 140 3.25 -5.82 -9.30
N CYS A 141 3.52 -5.22 -10.46
CA CYS A 141 2.65 -5.34 -11.63
C CYS A 141 3.02 -6.50 -12.58
N GLU A 142 4.17 -7.16 -12.39
CA GLU A 142 4.66 -8.24 -13.25
C GLU A 142 4.59 -9.62 -12.56
N SER A 143 3.89 -9.72 -11.40
CA SER A 143 3.74 -10.97 -10.65
C SER A 143 2.30 -11.45 -10.67
N GLU A 144 2.09 -12.75 -11.01
CA GLU A 144 0.78 -13.38 -11.05
C GLU A 144 0.46 -14.06 -9.71
N GLY A 145 -0.83 -14.08 -9.34
CA GLY A 145 -1.34 -14.85 -8.19
C GLY A 145 -0.88 -14.35 -6.81
N GLY A 146 -0.33 -13.16 -6.74
CA GLY A 146 0.28 -12.62 -5.52
C GLY A 146 -0.71 -12.32 -4.39
N LEU A 147 -0.13 -11.93 -3.23
CA LEU A 147 -0.85 -11.69 -1.98
C LEU A 147 -0.43 -10.38 -1.31
N PHE A 148 -1.41 -9.52 -1.01
CA PHE A 148 -1.28 -8.48 0.01
C PHE A 148 -1.96 -8.94 1.31
N GLU A 149 -1.21 -8.98 2.42
CA GLU A 149 -1.77 -9.25 3.73
C GLU A 149 -1.33 -8.21 4.77
N GLY A 150 -2.28 -7.39 5.26
CA GLY A 150 -2.16 -6.59 6.47
C GLY A 150 -2.96 -7.23 7.59
N SER A 151 -2.30 -7.80 8.59
CA SER A 151 -3.00 -8.54 9.65
C SER A 151 -2.45 -8.21 11.03
N GLY A 152 -3.34 -7.88 11.98
CA GLY A 152 -2.95 -7.60 13.36
C GLY A 152 -2.19 -6.28 13.57
N CYS A 153 -2.17 -5.39 12.59
CA CYS A 153 -1.50 -4.10 12.65
C CYS A 153 -2.38 -3.04 13.34
N LYS A 154 -2.38 -3.03 14.65
CA LYS A 154 -3.30 -2.21 15.48
C LYS A 154 -3.15 -0.70 15.32
N LYS A 155 -1.97 -0.23 14.93
CA LYS A 155 -1.67 1.19 14.72
C LYS A 155 -1.78 1.63 13.26
N LEU A 156 -1.96 0.70 12.33
CA LEU A 156 -2.07 0.99 10.90
C LEU A 156 -3.35 1.81 10.66
N LYS A 157 -3.18 3.03 10.19
CA LYS A 157 -4.27 3.99 9.96
C LYS A 157 -4.59 4.16 8.49
N SER A 158 -3.56 4.15 7.64
CA SER A 158 -3.71 4.47 6.23
C SER A 158 -2.99 3.45 5.36
N VAL A 159 -3.70 2.96 4.34
CA VAL A 159 -3.16 2.15 3.25
C VAL A 159 -3.52 2.85 1.95
N LYS A 160 -2.49 3.27 1.18
CA LYS A 160 -2.66 3.90 -0.12
C LYS A 160 -1.93 3.09 -1.18
N VAL A 161 -2.63 2.78 -2.25
CA VAL A 161 -2.13 2.03 -3.40
C VAL A 161 -2.35 2.88 -4.64
N GLY A 162 -1.27 3.21 -5.35
CA GLY A 162 -1.32 3.96 -6.60
C GLY A 162 -1.85 3.12 -7.76
N ASP A 163 -2.02 3.74 -8.92
CA ASP A 163 -2.62 3.11 -10.08
C ASP A 163 -1.77 1.95 -10.63
N GLY A 164 -2.42 0.89 -11.15
CA GLY A 164 -1.78 -0.24 -11.79
C GLY A 164 -0.91 -1.11 -10.87
N CYS A 165 -1.14 -1.07 -9.56
CA CYS A 165 -0.43 -1.94 -8.62
C CYS A 165 -1.12 -3.29 -8.49
N CYS A 166 -0.30 -4.35 -8.33
CA CYS A 166 -0.82 -5.69 -7.98
C CYS A 166 -1.94 -6.15 -8.95
N GLU A 167 -1.83 -5.87 -10.24
CA GLU A 167 -2.91 -6.08 -11.22
C GLU A 167 -3.42 -7.52 -11.19
N ASP A 168 -2.50 -8.48 -11.21
CA ASP A 168 -2.79 -9.92 -11.29
C ASP A 168 -2.66 -10.64 -9.93
N TRP A 169 -2.67 -9.90 -8.83
CA TRP A 169 -2.66 -10.52 -7.50
C TRP A 169 -4.02 -11.11 -7.14
N SER A 170 -3.98 -12.33 -6.61
CA SER A 170 -5.19 -13.10 -6.30
C SER A 170 -5.82 -12.73 -4.96
N SER A 171 -5.09 -12.07 -4.05
CA SER A 171 -5.57 -11.85 -2.70
C SER A 171 -5.18 -10.48 -2.14
N PHE A 172 -6.18 -9.77 -1.59
CA PHE A 172 -6.02 -8.54 -0.83
C PHE A 172 -6.71 -8.69 0.53
N VAL A 173 -5.92 -8.74 1.60
CA VAL A 173 -6.42 -9.01 2.95
C VAL A 173 -5.98 -7.91 3.91
N ILE A 174 -6.94 -7.25 4.55
CA ILE A 174 -6.73 -6.39 5.71
C ILE A 174 -7.65 -6.88 6.82
N LYS A 175 -7.06 -7.40 7.92
CA LYS A 175 -7.85 -7.92 9.05
C LYS A 175 -7.22 -7.59 10.40
N ASN A 176 -8.06 -7.36 11.40
CA ASN A 176 -7.64 -7.03 12.76
C ASN A 176 -6.66 -5.84 12.82
N CYS A 177 -6.83 -4.87 11.94
CA CYS A 177 -6.03 -3.65 11.87
C CYS A 177 -6.82 -2.43 12.34
N GLY A 178 -6.10 -1.36 12.71
CA GLY A 178 -6.70 -0.09 13.11
C GLY A 178 -7.01 0.86 11.96
N VAL A 179 -7.18 0.35 10.73
CA VAL A 179 -7.25 1.15 9.50
C VAL A 179 -8.45 2.09 9.51
N GLU A 180 -8.17 3.36 9.23
CA GLU A 180 -9.13 4.46 9.12
C GLU A 180 -9.35 4.89 7.66
N GLU A 181 -8.31 4.71 6.81
CA GLU A 181 -8.33 5.10 5.40
C GLU A 181 -7.71 4.02 4.53
N VAL A 182 -8.44 3.60 3.47
CA VAL A 182 -7.90 2.79 2.37
C VAL A 182 -8.20 3.49 1.07
N SER A 183 -7.17 3.73 0.28
CA SER A 183 -7.29 4.30 -1.07
C SER A 183 -6.60 3.37 -2.05
N ILE A 184 -7.30 2.94 -3.08
CA ILE A 184 -6.80 2.04 -4.11
C ILE A 184 -7.00 2.73 -5.45
N GLY A 185 -5.93 2.85 -6.23
CA GLY A 185 -5.92 3.46 -7.54
C GLY A 185 -6.60 2.60 -8.61
N ASP A 186 -6.69 3.16 -9.80
CA ASP A 186 -7.27 2.47 -10.96
C ASP A 186 -6.38 1.32 -11.43
N GLY A 187 -6.99 0.23 -11.93
CA GLY A 187 -6.27 -0.93 -12.47
C GLY A 187 -5.55 -1.80 -11.43
N CYS A 188 -5.83 -1.62 -10.12
CA CYS A 188 -5.27 -2.47 -9.08
C CYS A 188 -6.13 -3.71 -8.85
N PHE A 189 -5.48 -4.85 -8.54
CA PHE A 189 -6.15 -6.09 -8.14
C PHE A 189 -7.26 -6.52 -9.11
N VAL A 190 -7.03 -6.37 -10.41
CA VAL A 190 -8.05 -6.63 -11.47
C VAL A 190 -8.54 -8.06 -11.44
N ASN A 191 -7.63 -9.01 -11.20
CA ASN A 191 -7.92 -10.45 -11.15
C ASN A 191 -8.00 -10.98 -9.71
N CYS A 192 -8.25 -10.12 -8.72
CA CYS A 192 -8.31 -10.51 -7.31
C CYS A 192 -9.55 -11.35 -7.01
N GLU A 193 -9.31 -12.57 -6.53
CA GLU A 193 -10.37 -13.53 -6.18
C GLU A 193 -10.79 -13.45 -4.71
N ASN A 194 -9.86 -13.02 -3.84
CA ASN A 194 -10.07 -12.99 -2.40
C ASN A 194 -9.83 -11.59 -1.83
N VAL A 195 -10.90 -10.91 -1.48
CA VAL A 195 -10.84 -9.60 -0.83
C VAL A 195 -11.43 -9.71 0.57
N VAL A 196 -10.61 -9.45 1.59
CA VAL A 196 -11.03 -9.43 2.99
C VAL A 196 -10.69 -8.07 3.60
N PHE A 197 -11.69 -7.40 4.13
CA PHE A 197 -11.51 -6.17 4.87
C PHE A 197 -12.26 -6.25 6.20
N GLU A 198 -11.50 -6.42 7.29
CA GLU A 198 -12.03 -6.48 8.66
C GLU A 198 -11.27 -5.47 9.53
N SER A 199 -11.88 -4.33 9.85
CA SER A 199 -11.31 -3.33 10.76
C SER A 199 -11.93 -3.47 12.16
N GLU A 200 -11.10 -3.33 13.19
CA GLU A 200 -11.60 -3.30 14.59
C GLU A 200 -12.36 -2.00 14.91
N ARG A 201 -12.15 -0.97 14.14
CA ARG A 201 -12.86 0.30 14.26
C ARG A 201 -13.94 0.38 13.20
N SER A 202 -15.15 0.02 13.59
CA SER A 202 -16.34 0.21 12.77
C SER A 202 -16.61 1.70 12.58
N VAL A 203 -15.89 2.38 11.73
CA VAL A 203 -16.36 3.64 11.13
C VAL A 203 -15.70 3.77 9.76
N ILE A 204 -16.26 3.08 8.78
CA ILE A 204 -16.20 3.61 7.41
C ILE A 204 -17.31 4.66 7.39
N ARG A 205 -16.94 5.91 7.52
CA ARG A 205 -17.83 7.04 7.26
C ARG A 205 -17.67 7.48 5.84
#